data_c6500e5131736cf5aa571ded2c6b4f49
#
_entry.id   c6500e5131736cf5aa571ded2c6b4f49
#
_cell.length_a   1.000
_cell.length_b   1.000
_cell.length_c   1.000
_cell.angle_alpha   90.00
_cell.angle_beta   90.00
_cell.angle_gamma   90.00
#
_symmetry.space_group_name_H-M   'P 1'
#
loop_
_entity.id
_entity.type
_entity.pdbx_description
1 polymer ?
#
loop_
_entity_poly.entity_id
_entity_poly.type
_entity_poly.pdbx_seq_one_letter_code
_entity_poly.pdbx_strand_id
1 'polypeptide(L)'
;MKYQAAEVSFGQLRTGSDQRYTVLELPFLGRSLSLQVLLPSERKTLLSSLEAQLTQRHLASWDTGLRRTRMDIFLPRFRMQNKFNLRSVLPAMGISDAFNPTAADFTGISVEEGLYVSDAFHEVRIEVTEDGTKAAAATGMVLLKRSRAPVFKADRPFLFLLQQVHTGIYFTSYRCFQCFSLEKHPSQGMLFDILVLV
;
A
#
# COMPACT_ATOMS: atom_id res chain seq x y z
N MET A 1 -2.85 13.72 -10.62
CA MET A 1 -2.93 14.74 -9.55
C MET A 1 -1.58 15.41 -9.37
N LYS A 2 -1.54 16.73 -9.25
CA LYS A 2 -0.39 17.46 -8.71
C LYS A 2 -0.76 17.86 -7.28
N TYR A 3 0.02 17.43 -6.33
CA TYR A 3 -0.15 17.80 -4.95
C TYR A 3 1.06 18.61 -4.50
N GLN A 4 0.82 19.86 -4.09
CA GLN A 4 1.85 20.71 -3.52
C GLN A 4 1.87 20.43 -2.02
N ALA A 5 2.68 19.48 -1.59
CA ALA A 5 2.68 19.04 -0.24
C ALA A 5 3.32 20.05 0.69
N ALA A 6 2.74 20.13 1.86
CA ALA A 6 3.41 20.46 3.08
C ALA A 6 4.57 19.45 3.33
N GLU A 7 5.13 19.42 4.50
CA GLU A 7 6.13 18.45 4.88
C GLU A 7 5.58 17.02 4.86
N VAL A 8 6.27 16.13 4.14
CA VAL A 8 5.98 14.70 4.06
C VAL A 8 7.22 13.90 4.43
N SER A 9 7.03 12.68 4.91
CA SER A 9 8.16 11.78 5.16
C SER A 9 8.62 11.15 3.84
N PHE A 10 9.89 11.29 3.51
CA PHE A 10 10.49 10.81 2.26
C PHE A 10 11.85 10.19 2.51
N GLY A 11 12.16 9.09 1.82
CA GLY A 11 13.46 8.44 1.87
C GLY A 11 13.83 7.75 0.56
N GLN A 12 15.13 7.67 0.31
CA GLN A 12 15.71 6.84 -0.75
C GLN A 12 16.46 5.69 -0.07
N LEU A 13 16.05 4.49 -0.36
CA LEU A 13 16.49 3.29 0.31
C LEU A 13 17.01 2.27 -0.71
N ARG A 14 17.62 1.21 -0.19
CA ARG A 14 18.14 0.10 -1.00
C ARG A 14 17.70 -1.24 -0.40
N THR A 15 17.47 -2.21 -1.25
CA THR A 15 17.31 -3.60 -0.84
C THR A 15 18.65 -4.25 -0.56
N GLY A 16 18.64 -5.46 -0.03
CA GLY A 16 19.86 -6.24 0.18
C GLY A 16 20.65 -6.54 -1.09
N SER A 17 19.99 -6.55 -2.27
CA SER A 17 20.62 -6.69 -3.60
C SER A 17 20.98 -5.34 -4.26
N ASP A 18 21.05 -4.26 -3.46
CA ASP A 18 21.38 -2.90 -3.92
C ASP A 18 20.36 -2.26 -4.88
N GLN A 19 19.16 -2.81 -5.01
CA GLN A 19 18.09 -2.17 -5.79
C GLN A 19 17.61 -0.92 -5.06
N ARG A 20 17.64 0.22 -5.76
CA ARG A 20 17.22 1.50 -5.20
C ARG A 20 15.72 1.69 -5.35
N TYR A 21 15.10 2.19 -4.29
CA TYR A 21 13.70 2.58 -4.28
C TYR A 21 13.49 3.82 -3.41
N THR A 22 12.39 4.50 -3.65
CA THR A 22 11.97 5.65 -2.85
C THR A 22 10.70 5.31 -2.11
N VAL A 23 10.59 5.78 -0.88
CA VAL A 23 9.38 5.69 -0.07
C VAL A 23 8.89 7.09 0.23
N LEU A 24 7.61 7.31 -0.02
CA LEU A 24 6.88 8.51 0.33
C LEU A 24 5.78 8.14 1.30
N GLU A 25 5.71 8.79 2.44
CA GLU A 25 4.64 8.63 3.42
C GLU A 25 3.74 9.86 3.42
N LEU A 26 2.46 9.62 3.21
CA LEU A 26 1.39 10.62 3.21
C LEU A 26 0.45 10.36 4.39
N PRO A 27 0.45 11.21 5.42
CA PRO A 27 -0.48 11.04 6.53
C PRO A 27 -1.91 11.40 6.10
N PHE A 28 -2.88 10.61 6.56
CA PHE A 28 -4.30 10.98 6.46
C PHE A 28 -4.68 12.03 7.51
N LEU A 29 -5.88 12.59 7.33
CA LEU A 29 -6.48 13.48 8.31
C LEU A 29 -6.54 12.80 9.70
N GLY A 30 -6.12 13.51 10.74
CA GLY A 30 -6.04 12.96 12.11
C GLY A 30 -4.77 12.13 12.38
N ARG A 31 -3.93 11.87 11.36
CA ARG A 31 -2.64 11.17 11.48
C ARG A 31 -2.69 9.79 12.14
N SER A 32 -3.86 9.17 12.20
CA SER A 32 -4.00 7.79 12.67
C SER A 32 -3.57 6.76 11.63
N LEU A 33 -3.71 7.14 10.35
CA LEU A 33 -3.32 6.32 9.21
C LEU A 33 -2.32 7.07 8.33
N SER A 34 -1.45 6.34 7.67
CA SER A 34 -0.57 6.85 6.62
C SER A 34 -0.61 5.97 5.38
N LEU A 35 -0.52 6.58 4.21
CA LEU A 35 -0.32 5.92 2.93
C LEU A 35 1.16 5.98 2.59
N GLN A 36 1.80 4.84 2.54
CA GLN A 36 3.20 4.71 2.11
C GLN A 36 3.23 4.27 0.66
N VAL A 37 3.91 5.03 -0.19
CA VAL A 37 4.08 4.77 -1.62
C VAL A 37 5.53 4.42 -1.88
N LEU A 38 5.77 3.20 -2.35
CA LEU A 38 7.08 2.67 -2.68
C LEU A 38 7.25 2.63 -4.19
N LEU A 39 8.23 3.38 -4.68
CA LEU A 39 8.49 3.57 -6.09
C LEU A 39 9.90 3.08 -6.44
N PRO A 40 10.08 2.12 -7.37
CA PRO A 40 11.41 1.76 -7.86
C PRO A 40 12.12 2.98 -8.42
N SER A 41 13.40 3.19 -8.12
CA SER A 41 14.15 4.36 -8.61
C SER A 41 14.37 4.29 -10.11
N GLU A 42 14.56 3.09 -10.65
CA GLU A 42 14.77 2.87 -12.07
C GLU A 42 13.48 2.39 -12.75
N ARG A 43 13.17 2.94 -13.93
CA ARG A 43 11.98 2.54 -14.70
C ARG A 43 12.00 1.09 -15.20
N LYS A 44 13.20 0.50 -15.33
CA LYS A 44 13.39 -0.89 -15.77
C LYS A 44 13.27 -1.92 -14.64
N THR A 45 13.31 -1.48 -13.38
CA THR A 45 13.19 -2.39 -12.25
C THR A 45 11.77 -2.96 -12.16
N LEU A 46 11.68 -4.28 -12.21
CA LEU A 46 10.42 -4.97 -12.04
C LEU A 46 9.94 -4.81 -10.58
N LEU A 47 8.69 -4.41 -10.41
CA LEU A 47 8.11 -4.23 -9.09
C LEU A 47 8.10 -5.54 -8.28
N SER A 48 7.87 -6.68 -8.96
CA SER A 48 7.90 -8.02 -8.34
C SER A 48 9.27 -8.38 -7.76
N SER A 49 10.38 -7.94 -8.39
CA SER A 49 11.70 -8.19 -7.84
C SER A 49 11.99 -7.37 -6.58
N LEU A 50 11.41 -6.20 -6.48
CA LEU A 50 11.49 -5.36 -5.30
C LEU A 50 10.65 -5.95 -4.16
N GLU A 51 9.42 -6.38 -4.46
CA GLU A 51 8.52 -7.01 -3.48
C GLU A 51 9.11 -8.26 -2.86
N ALA A 52 9.70 -9.14 -3.66
CA ALA A 52 10.32 -10.38 -3.18
C ALA A 52 11.44 -10.13 -2.16
N GLN A 53 11.99 -8.94 -2.12
CA GLN A 53 13.06 -8.53 -1.20
C GLN A 53 12.55 -7.70 -0.02
N LEU A 54 11.28 -7.27 -0.03
CA LEU A 54 10.69 -6.56 1.09
C LEU A 54 10.47 -7.55 2.24
N THR A 55 11.05 -7.23 3.37
CA THR A 55 10.90 -7.97 4.62
C THR A 55 10.39 -7.04 5.71
N GLN A 56 9.89 -7.60 6.80
CA GLN A 56 9.50 -6.83 7.98
C GLN A 56 10.62 -5.89 8.46
N ARG A 57 11.89 -6.33 8.36
CA ARG A 57 13.06 -5.48 8.71
C ARG A 57 13.17 -4.24 7.82
N HIS A 58 12.88 -4.38 6.53
CA HIS A 58 12.86 -3.24 5.60
C HIS A 58 11.76 -2.24 5.97
N LEU A 59 10.57 -2.72 6.29
CA LEU A 59 9.45 -1.87 6.72
C LEU A 59 9.80 -1.12 8.02
N ALA A 60 10.34 -1.82 9.02
CA ALA A 60 10.78 -1.19 10.26
C ALA A 60 11.90 -0.15 10.05
N SER A 61 12.76 -0.33 9.04
CA SER A 61 13.81 0.65 8.71
C SER A 61 13.27 1.97 8.15
N TRP A 62 12.02 1.99 7.65
CA TRP A 62 11.41 3.21 7.13
C TRP A 62 11.17 4.23 8.24
N ASP A 63 10.82 3.80 9.46
CA ASP A 63 10.59 4.69 10.60
C ASP A 63 11.81 5.58 10.89
N THR A 64 13.02 5.07 10.67
CA THR A 64 14.27 5.80 10.88
C THR A 64 14.87 6.39 9.60
N GLY A 65 14.57 5.79 8.45
CA GLY A 65 15.13 6.16 7.14
C GLY A 65 14.38 7.30 6.44
N LEU A 66 13.12 7.55 6.81
CA LEU A 66 12.35 8.64 6.23
C LEU A 66 12.63 9.95 6.94
N ARG A 67 12.74 11.02 6.17
CA ARG A 67 12.94 12.38 6.69
C ARG A 67 11.86 13.32 6.22
N ARG A 68 11.41 14.19 7.08
CA ARG A 68 10.46 15.25 6.72
C ARG A 68 11.07 16.16 5.67
N THR A 69 10.41 16.22 4.53
CA THR A 69 10.89 16.97 3.36
C THR A 69 9.71 17.66 2.70
N ARG A 70 9.88 18.92 2.36
CA ARG A 70 8.91 19.65 1.56
C ARG A 70 9.16 19.37 0.10
N MET A 71 8.17 18.80 -0.61
CA MET A 71 8.30 18.43 -2.00
C MET A 71 7.00 18.57 -2.80
N ASP A 72 7.16 18.62 -4.12
CA ASP A 72 6.04 18.51 -5.06
C ASP A 72 5.76 17.04 -5.35
N ILE A 73 4.50 16.63 -5.17
CA ILE A 73 4.07 15.24 -5.33
C ILE A 73 3.13 15.12 -6.51
N PHE A 74 3.43 14.18 -7.40
CA PHE A 74 2.58 13.77 -8.50
C PHE A 74 2.18 12.32 -8.29
N LEU A 75 0.98 12.11 -7.76
CA LEU A 75 0.38 10.80 -7.53
C LEU A 75 -0.87 10.68 -8.41
N PRO A 76 -1.12 9.57 -9.11
CA PRO A 76 -2.36 9.37 -9.84
C PRO A 76 -3.56 9.30 -8.88
N ARG A 77 -4.73 9.76 -9.34
CA ARG A 77 -5.99 9.37 -8.71
C ARG A 77 -6.30 7.95 -9.13
N PHE A 78 -6.70 7.12 -8.20
CA PHE A 78 -7.13 5.79 -8.54
C PHE A 78 -8.23 5.32 -7.59
N ARG A 79 -9.08 4.46 -8.13
CA ARG A 79 -10.07 3.70 -7.39
C ARG A 79 -9.87 2.24 -7.73
N MET A 80 -9.82 1.40 -6.72
CA MET A 80 -9.73 -0.03 -6.89
C MET A 80 -10.77 -0.73 -6.03
N GLN A 81 -11.29 -1.81 -6.55
CA GLN A 81 -12.18 -2.72 -5.86
C GLN A 81 -11.76 -4.13 -6.26
N ASN A 82 -11.49 -4.97 -5.29
CA ASN A 82 -11.12 -6.36 -5.52
C ASN A 82 -11.86 -7.26 -4.55
N LYS A 83 -12.28 -8.43 -5.05
CA LYS A 83 -12.91 -9.47 -4.26
C LYS A 83 -12.08 -10.75 -4.41
N PHE A 84 -11.66 -11.30 -3.30
CA PHE A 84 -10.83 -12.50 -3.24
C PHE A 84 -11.62 -13.63 -2.59
N ASN A 85 -11.52 -14.84 -3.15
CA ASN A 85 -11.87 -16.04 -2.44
C ASN A 85 -10.65 -16.55 -1.67
N LEU A 86 -10.74 -16.56 -0.36
CA LEU A 86 -9.64 -16.93 0.53
C LEU A 86 -9.55 -18.44 0.78
N ARG A 87 -10.48 -19.24 0.25
CA ARG A 87 -10.53 -20.69 0.46
C ARG A 87 -9.27 -21.44 0.03
N SER A 88 -8.56 -20.94 -0.97
CA SER A 88 -7.26 -21.49 -1.40
C SER A 88 -6.07 -20.84 -0.72
N VAL A 89 -6.21 -19.60 -0.32
CA VAL A 89 -5.10 -18.79 0.23
C VAL A 89 -4.86 -19.13 1.70
N LEU A 90 -5.92 -19.17 2.51
CA LEU A 90 -5.80 -19.41 3.95
C LEU A 90 -5.19 -20.78 4.29
N PRO A 91 -5.57 -21.90 3.63
CA PRO A 91 -4.90 -23.18 3.85
C PRO A 91 -3.42 -23.16 3.47
N ALA A 92 -3.04 -22.46 2.38
CA ALA A 92 -1.64 -22.31 1.99
C ALA A 92 -0.81 -21.51 3.02
N MET A 93 -1.47 -20.69 3.83
CA MET A 93 -0.88 -19.96 4.95
C MET A 93 -0.92 -20.73 6.29
N GLY A 94 -1.38 -21.99 6.29
CA GLY A 94 -1.44 -22.84 7.49
C GLY A 94 -2.81 -22.86 8.19
N ILE A 95 -3.83 -22.15 7.68
CA ILE A 95 -5.20 -22.17 8.24
C ILE A 95 -6.03 -23.18 7.44
N SER A 96 -5.71 -24.47 7.57
CA SER A 96 -6.35 -25.56 6.82
C SER A 96 -7.56 -26.13 7.54
N ASP A 97 -7.48 -26.28 8.86
CA ASP A 97 -8.44 -27.04 9.65
C ASP A 97 -9.83 -26.42 9.62
N ALA A 98 -9.91 -25.10 9.63
CA ALA A 98 -11.19 -24.38 9.54
C ALA A 98 -12.02 -24.75 8.31
N PHE A 99 -11.38 -25.18 7.21
CA PHE A 99 -12.03 -25.56 5.95
C PHE A 99 -12.22 -27.07 5.80
N ASN A 100 -11.72 -27.87 6.75
CA ASN A 100 -11.83 -29.32 6.71
C ASN A 100 -12.99 -29.80 7.57
N PRO A 101 -14.03 -30.43 7.00
CA PRO A 101 -15.21 -30.90 7.75
C PRO A 101 -14.91 -31.84 8.90
N THR A 102 -13.77 -32.55 8.85
CA THR A 102 -13.36 -33.55 9.86
C THR A 102 -12.39 -33.01 10.91
N ALA A 103 -11.76 -31.85 10.63
CA ALA A 103 -10.75 -31.26 11.52
C ALA A 103 -11.20 -29.93 12.14
N ALA A 104 -12.25 -29.31 11.59
CA ALA A 104 -12.76 -28.03 12.07
C ALA A 104 -13.37 -28.17 13.47
N ASP A 105 -12.96 -27.31 14.39
CA ASP A 105 -13.52 -27.20 15.73
C ASP A 105 -14.04 -25.78 15.94
N PHE A 106 -15.38 -25.63 15.90
CA PHE A 106 -16.08 -24.38 16.17
C PHE A 106 -16.98 -24.50 17.41
N THR A 107 -16.66 -25.39 18.34
CA THR A 107 -17.45 -25.61 19.56
C THR A 107 -17.52 -24.36 20.46
N GLY A 108 -16.56 -23.44 20.34
CA GLY A 108 -16.62 -22.14 21.01
C GLY A 108 -17.69 -21.17 20.44
N ILE A 109 -18.24 -21.45 19.25
CA ILE A 109 -19.27 -20.62 18.59
C ILE A 109 -20.63 -21.31 18.60
N SER A 110 -20.65 -22.63 18.37
CA SER A 110 -21.89 -23.42 18.29
C SER A 110 -21.68 -24.79 18.93
N VAL A 111 -22.74 -25.30 19.55
CA VAL A 111 -22.78 -26.67 20.09
C VAL A 111 -23.15 -27.71 19.03
N GLU A 112 -23.46 -27.27 17.81
CA GLU A 112 -23.73 -28.17 16.68
C GLU A 112 -22.45 -28.78 16.17
N GLU A 113 -22.42 -30.09 16.04
CA GLU A 113 -21.27 -30.82 15.48
C GLU A 113 -21.17 -30.64 13.96
N GLY A 114 -19.96 -30.69 13.44
CA GLY A 114 -19.67 -30.69 12.01
C GLY A 114 -19.73 -29.31 11.35
N LEU A 115 -19.66 -28.22 12.12
CA LEU A 115 -19.54 -26.88 11.58
C LEU A 115 -18.13 -26.63 11.01
N TYR A 116 -18.07 -26.18 9.76
CA TYR A 116 -16.82 -25.81 9.10
C TYR A 116 -17.05 -24.63 8.15
N VAL A 117 -15.97 -23.95 7.75
CA VAL A 117 -16.01 -22.82 6.80
C VAL A 117 -16.09 -23.36 5.37
N SER A 118 -17.21 -23.17 4.70
CA SER A 118 -17.38 -23.56 3.28
C SER A 118 -16.61 -22.62 2.35
N ASP A 119 -16.73 -21.32 2.54
CA ASP A 119 -16.08 -20.27 1.74
C ASP A 119 -15.75 -19.04 2.60
N ALA A 120 -14.67 -18.35 2.23
CA ALA A 120 -14.28 -17.09 2.84
C ALA A 120 -13.99 -16.07 1.75
N PHE A 121 -14.62 -14.90 1.83
CA PHE A 121 -14.46 -13.82 0.85
C PHE A 121 -13.89 -12.58 1.54
N HIS A 122 -12.95 -11.95 0.86
CA HIS A 122 -12.43 -10.65 1.24
C HIS A 122 -12.66 -9.65 0.11
N GLU A 123 -13.33 -8.55 0.42
CA GLU A 123 -13.56 -7.47 -0.53
C GLU A 123 -12.88 -6.20 -0.02
N VAL A 124 -12.06 -5.59 -0.89
CA VAL A 124 -11.34 -4.35 -0.60
C VAL A 124 -11.75 -3.30 -1.59
N ARG A 125 -12.05 -2.10 -1.08
CA ARG A 125 -12.29 -0.90 -1.86
C ARG A 125 -11.36 0.20 -1.38
N ILE A 126 -10.57 0.75 -2.29
CA ILE A 126 -9.66 1.85 -1.99
C ILE A 126 -9.90 2.94 -3.03
N GLU A 127 -10.07 4.15 -2.55
CA GLU A 127 -10.14 5.35 -3.39
C GLU A 127 -9.14 6.38 -2.89
N VAL A 128 -8.23 6.78 -3.77
CA VAL A 128 -7.24 7.81 -3.49
C VAL A 128 -7.59 9.05 -4.31
N THR A 129 -7.99 10.10 -3.62
CA THR A 129 -8.39 11.40 -4.20
C THR A 129 -7.56 12.53 -3.61
N GLU A 130 -7.68 13.70 -4.20
CA GLU A 130 -7.01 14.92 -3.70
C GLU A 130 -7.60 15.42 -2.38
N ASP A 131 -8.85 15.10 -2.10
CA ASP A 131 -9.59 15.63 -0.95
C ASP A 131 -9.12 15.03 0.37
N GLY A 132 -8.64 13.78 0.37
CA GLY A 132 -8.05 13.12 1.54
C GLY A 132 -6.77 13.77 2.06
N THR A 133 -6.09 14.57 1.24
CA THR A 133 -4.82 15.22 1.55
C THR A 133 -4.91 16.74 1.72
N LYS A 134 -6.03 17.36 1.36
CA LYS A 134 -6.22 18.83 1.41
C LYS A 134 -6.23 19.43 2.82
N ALA A 135 -6.53 18.64 3.84
CA ALA A 135 -6.61 19.13 5.21
C ALA A 135 -5.27 19.59 5.80
N ALA A 136 -4.14 19.28 5.17
CA ALA A 136 -2.82 19.75 5.58
C ALA A 136 -2.35 21.02 4.87
N ALA A 137 -3.11 21.55 3.90
CA ALA A 137 -2.66 22.64 3.01
C ALA A 137 -3.24 24.02 3.32
N ALA A 138 -4.08 24.15 4.34
CA ALA A 138 -4.64 25.44 4.71
C ALA A 138 -3.73 26.17 5.70
N THR A 139 -3.08 27.20 5.23
CA THR A 139 -2.29 28.22 5.90
C THR A 139 -0.77 28.06 5.76
N GLY A 140 -0.27 28.45 4.62
CA GLY A 140 1.15 28.64 4.41
C GLY A 140 1.39 29.87 3.53
N MET A 141 1.91 30.93 4.11
CA MET A 141 2.53 32.02 3.38
C MET A 141 3.54 31.44 2.39
N VAL A 142 3.32 31.62 1.09
CA VAL A 142 4.24 31.19 0.04
C VAL A 142 5.47 32.11 0.09
N LEU A 143 6.43 31.75 0.92
CA LEU A 143 7.78 32.30 0.80
C LEU A 143 8.42 31.64 -0.44
N LEU A 144 8.52 32.39 -1.52
CA LEU A 144 9.22 31.97 -2.73
C LEU A 144 10.71 31.78 -2.43
N LYS A 145 11.09 30.56 -2.04
CA LYS A 145 12.49 30.16 -2.05
C LYS A 145 12.95 29.98 -3.49
N ARG A 146 14.11 30.54 -3.84
CA ARG A 146 14.75 30.40 -5.16
C ARG A 146 15.15 28.97 -5.55
N SER A 147 15.03 27.98 -4.68
CA SER A 147 15.28 26.57 -4.99
C SER A 147 13.96 25.86 -5.30
N ARG A 148 13.90 25.16 -6.43
CA ARG A 148 12.77 24.26 -6.75
C ARG A 148 12.68 23.18 -5.69
N ALA A 149 11.48 22.93 -5.18
CA ALA A 149 11.25 21.80 -4.28
C ALA A 149 11.59 20.49 -5.00
N PRO A 150 12.13 19.50 -4.32
CA PRO A 150 12.30 18.16 -4.88
C PRO A 150 10.95 17.61 -5.31
N VAL A 151 10.97 16.77 -6.33
CA VAL A 151 9.75 16.22 -6.97
C VAL A 151 9.70 14.72 -6.77
N PHE A 152 8.58 14.25 -6.22
CA PHE A 152 8.21 12.84 -6.25
C PHE A 152 7.16 12.64 -7.35
N LYS A 153 7.45 11.75 -8.30
CA LYS A 153 6.54 11.47 -9.42
C LYS A 153 6.30 9.99 -9.56
N ALA A 154 5.11 9.54 -9.15
CA ALA A 154 4.65 8.17 -9.34
C ALA A 154 4.15 7.99 -10.78
N ASP A 155 5.06 7.96 -11.76
CA ASP A 155 4.80 7.86 -13.20
C ASP A 155 5.12 6.47 -13.77
N ARG A 156 5.19 5.47 -12.93
CA ARG A 156 5.47 4.06 -13.22
C ARG A 156 4.83 3.17 -12.17
N PRO A 157 4.77 1.85 -12.38
CA PRO A 157 4.22 0.94 -11.39
C PRO A 157 4.85 1.12 -10.00
N PHE A 158 4.02 1.14 -8.98
CA PHE A 158 4.43 1.33 -7.59
C PHE A 158 3.64 0.43 -6.65
N LEU A 159 4.23 0.15 -5.49
CA LEU A 159 3.52 -0.42 -4.34
C LEU A 159 2.96 0.69 -3.49
N PHE A 160 1.83 0.43 -2.84
CA PHE A 160 1.40 1.25 -1.73
C PHE A 160 0.94 0.39 -0.56
N LEU A 161 1.16 0.90 0.62
CA LEU A 161 0.81 0.26 1.88
C LEU A 161 0.01 1.24 2.72
N LEU A 162 -0.98 0.73 3.45
CA LEU A 162 -1.75 1.50 4.41
C LEU A 162 -1.35 1.06 5.81
N GLN A 163 -0.80 1.97 6.58
CA GLN A 163 -0.30 1.73 7.92
C GLN A 163 -1.10 2.50 8.98
N GLN A 164 -1.37 1.86 10.09
CA GLN A 164 -1.80 2.53 11.32
C GLN A 164 -0.57 3.05 12.04
N VAL A 165 -0.45 4.37 12.15
CA VAL A 165 0.77 5.04 12.63
C VAL A 165 1.10 4.67 14.08
N HIS A 166 0.10 4.56 14.96
CA HIS A 166 0.33 4.31 16.38
C HIS A 166 0.77 2.88 16.71
N THR A 167 0.31 1.91 15.94
CA THR A 167 0.60 0.47 16.18
C THR A 167 1.67 -0.07 15.25
N GLY A 168 1.99 0.65 14.17
CA GLY A 168 2.86 0.15 13.11
C GLY A 168 2.23 -0.96 12.25
N ILE A 169 0.95 -1.29 12.47
CA ILE A 169 0.27 -2.36 11.75
C ILE A 169 -0.04 -1.93 10.32
N TYR A 170 0.30 -2.77 9.35
CA TYR A 170 -0.08 -2.61 7.95
C TYR A 170 -1.39 -3.33 7.69
N PHE A 171 -2.41 -2.59 7.23
CA PHE A 171 -3.71 -3.16 6.90
C PHE A 171 -3.75 -3.80 5.53
N THR A 172 -2.97 -3.25 4.59
CA THR A 172 -3.04 -3.69 3.20
C THR A 172 -1.84 -3.20 2.41
N SER A 173 -1.47 -3.98 1.41
CA SER A 173 -0.47 -3.62 0.41
C SER A 173 -0.97 -3.98 -0.98
N TYR A 174 -0.73 -3.13 -1.97
CA TYR A 174 -1.16 -3.34 -3.34
C TYR A 174 -0.19 -2.78 -4.36
N ARG A 175 -0.21 -3.37 -5.56
CA ARG A 175 0.48 -2.88 -6.75
C ARG A 175 -0.42 -1.97 -7.57
N CYS A 176 0.04 -0.82 -7.98
CA CYS A 176 -0.62 0.00 -8.97
C CYS A 176 0.14 -0.07 -10.30
N PHE A 177 -0.39 -0.81 -11.27
CA PHE A 177 0.20 -0.95 -12.60
C PHE A 177 -0.42 0.00 -13.62
N GLN A 178 -1.72 0.25 -13.53
CA GLN A 178 -2.52 0.92 -14.56
C GLN A 178 -2.83 2.39 -14.30
N CYS A 179 -2.28 2.97 -13.25
CA CYS A 179 -2.53 4.38 -12.96
C CYS A 179 -2.09 5.35 -14.08
N PHE A 180 -1.44 4.84 -15.13
CA PHE A 180 -0.91 5.62 -16.26
C PHE A 180 -1.64 5.41 -17.58
N SER A 181 -2.58 4.47 -17.66
CA SER A 181 -3.28 4.09 -18.90
C SER A 181 -4.73 4.58 -18.95
N LEU A 182 -5.02 5.75 -18.39
CA LEU A 182 -6.39 6.28 -18.26
C LEU A 182 -7.05 6.69 -19.59
N GLU A 183 -6.45 6.44 -20.75
CA GLU A 183 -7.07 6.84 -22.04
C GLU A 183 -7.59 5.69 -22.91
N LYS A 184 -7.39 4.41 -22.61
CA LYS A 184 -7.92 3.33 -23.45
C LYS A 184 -8.31 2.07 -22.68
N HIS A 185 -9.62 1.82 -22.68
CA HIS A 185 -10.37 0.61 -22.34
C HIS A 185 -10.65 0.25 -20.87
N PRO A 186 -11.98 0.19 -20.51
CA PRO A 186 -12.43 -0.18 -19.16
C PRO A 186 -12.54 -1.70 -18.89
N SER A 187 -11.95 -2.57 -19.72
CA SER A 187 -12.21 -4.01 -19.66
C SER A 187 -11.02 -4.95 -19.49
N GLN A 188 -9.81 -4.46 -19.25
CA GLN A 188 -8.70 -5.35 -18.85
C GLN A 188 -8.47 -5.27 -17.36
N GLY A 189 -8.75 -6.39 -16.68
CA GLY A 189 -8.62 -6.53 -15.23
C GLY A 189 -7.24 -6.12 -14.71
N MET A 190 -7.25 -5.23 -13.75
CA MET A 190 -6.06 -4.90 -12.98
C MET A 190 -5.61 -6.17 -12.24
N LEU A 191 -4.42 -6.67 -12.58
CA LEU A 191 -3.80 -7.76 -11.82
C LEU A 191 -3.32 -7.19 -10.50
N PHE A 192 -4.02 -7.50 -9.43
CA PHE A 192 -3.62 -7.15 -8.07
C PHE A 192 -3.34 -8.44 -7.32
N ASP A 193 -2.08 -8.64 -6.97
CA ASP A 193 -1.71 -9.69 -6.04
C ASP A 193 -1.75 -9.12 -4.62
N ILE A 194 -2.31 -9.88 -3.69
CA ILE A 194 -2.22 -9.56 -2.27
C ILE A 194 -0.80 -9.89 -1.84
N LEU A 195 -0.03 -8.90 -1.44
CA LEU A 195 1.20 -9.15 -0.73
C LEU A 195 0.83 -9.38 0.74
N VAL A 196 0.84 -10.63 1.17
CA VAL A 196 0.73 -10.97 2.59
C VAL A 196 2.14 -10.89 3.16
N LEU A 197 2.41 -9.81 3.88
CA LEU A 197 3.63 -9.70 4.70
C LEU A 197 3.34 -10.38 6.04
N VAL A 198 3.81 -11.62 6.18
CA VAL A 198 3.81 -12.38 7.44
C VAL A 198 5.05 -12.02 8.24
#